data_8227d21bf6c69247723d2809f03a6610
#
_entry.id   8227d21bf6c69247723d2809f03a6610
#
_cell.length_a   1.000
_cell.length_b   1.000
_cell.length_c   1.000
_cell.angle_alpha   90.00
_cell.angle_beta   90.00
_cell.angle_gamma   90.00
#
_symmetry.space_group_name_H-M   'P 1'
#
loop_
_entity.id
_entity.type
_entity.pdbx_description
1 polymer ?
#
loop_
_entity_poly.entity_id
_entity_poly.type
_entity_poly.pdbx_seq_one_letter_code
_entity_poly.pdbx_strand_id
1 'polypeptide(L)'
;PVATLLASTWNTALVKNVGNAMGDEVKEYGCDILLAPALNIHRSPLCGRNFEYYSEDPYLTGRIATAMVNGIQSNGVGTSIKHFAVNNQETNRTGTDARLTPRALREIYLRGFEMVVKEASPWTVMSSYNKINGEYASESRDLLTTILRDEWGFSGLVMTDWFGGKNAPAQIHAGNDLLMPGRPDQKEALLKALEDGSLSIDDVDTDVTRVLRLILQAPRFAQYAYSDKPDLKAHAEVTRASASEGMVLLKNTNNALPLAPGIKKIAAYGTTSYDFIAGGTGSGDVNEAYTVSLVEGLENAGYTMDAEVKALYEKYSTEEKAKQPKDTSPAAAFFNHPRIPEFVPDAAGLAAKAKEADIAFVTIGRSSGEFQDRKIEGDFNLTENERALIQSVSDAFHKEGKKVVVILNIGGVIETASWKSEPDAILLAWQAGQEGGNTVADILSGKVNPSGKLPMTFPVSIANVASTKNFPDASGIDLKEMLAGFMGGGPEHTDRKNIDYTNYEEGIYVGYRYFDTFGVPVSYPFGYGQSYTTFNYSSLKVFMGDTDYSISCTITNNGPVAGKEVVQLYISAPG
;
A
#
# COMPACT_ATOMS: atom_id res chain seq x y z
N PRO A 1 -6.34 -2.76 7.64
CA PRO A 1 -5.71 -1.59 6.99
C PRO A 1 -4.70 -2.01 5.93
N VAL A 2 -4.54 -1.21 4.86
CA VAL A 2 -3.57 -1.48 3.80
C VAL A 2 -2.12 -1.31 4.29
N ALA A 3 -1.16 -1.91 3.57
CA ALA A 3 0.25 -1.92 3.98
C ALA A 3 0.86 -0.51 4.10
N THR A 4 0.50 0.41 3.20
CA THR A 4 0.92 1.81 3.26
C THR A 4 0.51 2.49 4.57
N LEU A 5 -0.72 2.24 5.05
CA LEU A 5 -1.19 2.75 6.34
C LEU A 5 -0.40 2.13 7.49
N LEU A 6 -0.15 0.82 7.45
CA LEU A 6 0.64 0.14 8.48
C LEU A 6 2.08 0.67 8.53
N ALA A 7 2.68 0.98 7.39
CA ALA A 7 4.00 1.62 7.34
C ALA A 7 3.99 3.03 7.95
N SER A 8 2.88 3.76 7.81
CA SER A 8 2.72 5.10 8.41
C SER A 8 2.72 5.10 9.93
N THR A 9 2.54 3.94 10.57
CA THR A 9 2.65 3.81 12.05
C THR A 9 4.09 3.91 12.53
N TRP A 10 5.07 3.51 11.71
CA TRP A 10 6.49 3.31 12.10
C TRP A 10 6.67 2.43 13.34
N ASN A 11 5.65 1.64 13.68
CA ASN A 11 5.58 0.86 14.92
C ASN A 11 5.63 -0.65 14.62
N THR A 12 6.81 -1.22 14.67
CA THR A 12 7.03 -2.66 14.40
C THR A 12 6.31 -3.57 15.41
N ALA A 13 6.15 -3.14 16.66
CA ALA A 13 5.43 -3.93 17.67
C ALA A 13 3.93 -4.01 17.34
N LEU A 14 3.33 -2.88 16.90
CA LEU A 14 1.93 -2.85 16.48
C LEU A 14 1.72 -3.69 15.21
N VAL A 15 2.60 -3.56 14.21
CA VAL A 15 2.51 -4.32 12.95
C VAL A 15 2.70 -5.83 13.22
N LYS A 16 3.57 -6.21 14.15
CA LYS A 16 3.68 -7.61 14.59
C LYS A 16 2.36 -8.13 15.18
N ASN A 17 1.65 -7.31 15.97
CA ASN A 17 0.35 -7.68 16.51
C ASN A 17 -0.72 -7.82 15.41
N VAL A 18 -0.71 -6.95 14.40
CA VAL A 18 -1.57 -7.11 13.21
C VAL A 18 -1.25 -8.43 12.50
N GLY A 19 0.03 -8.72 12.28
CA GLY A 19 0.48 -9.98 11.70
C GLY A 19 0.05 -11.20 12.51
N ASN A 20 0.07 -11.11 13.84
CA ASN A 20 -0.42 -12.19 14.71
C ASN A 20 -1.91 -12.45 14.51
N ALA A 21 -2.75 -11.41 14.45
CA ALA A 21 -4.18 -11.55 14.16
C ALA A 21 -4.43 -12.17 12.77
N MET A 22 -3.68 -11.71 11.74
CA MET A 22 -3.77 -12.31 10.40
C MET A 22 -3.35 -13.78 10.39
N GLY A 23 -2.29 -14.14 11.10
CA GLY A 23 -1.82 -15.52 11.20
C GLY A 23 -2.81 -16.45 11.94
N ASP A 24 -3.52 -15.93 12.93
CA ASP A 24 -4.63 -16.62 13.59
C ASP A 24 -5.76 -16.92 12.60
N GLU A 25 -6.20 -15.93 11.82
CA GLU A 25 -7.21 -16.14 10.79
C GLU A 25 -6.79 -17.16 9.74
N VAL A 26 -5.53 -17.07 9.25
CA VAL A 26 -4.97 -18.03 8.29
C VAL A 26 -5.08 -19.46 8.84
N LYS A 27 -4.68 -19.66 10.09
CA LYS A 27 -4.69 -20.95 10.75
C LYS A 27 -6.10 -21.47 10.99
N GLU A 28 -6.99 -20.60 11.50
CA GLU A 28 -8.36 -21.00 11.84
C GLU A 28 -9.25 -21.22 10.59
N TYR A 29 -8.92 -20.63 9.44
CA TYR A 29 -9.52 -20.94 8.14
C TYR A 29 -8.88 -22.15 7.44
N GLY A 30 -7.95 -22.85 8.08
CA GLY A 30 -7.30 -24.07 7.57
C GLY A 30 -6.34 -23.83 6.41
N CYS A 31 -5.74 -22.64 6.34
CA CYS A 31 -4.68 -22.34 5.39
C CYS A 31 -3.31 -22.52 6.05
N ASP A 32 -2.33 -22.95 5.26
CA ASP A 32 -0.97 -23.21 5.76
C ASP A 32 -0.02 -22.04 5.51
N ILE A 33 -0.26 -21.26 4.44
CA ILE A 33 0.61 -20.16 4.00
C ILE A 33 -0.24 -18.99 3.55
N LEU A 34 0.09 -17.79 4.05
CA LEU A 34 -0.45 -16.53 3.55
C LEU A 34 0.46 -15.97 2.45
N LEU A 35 -0.11 -15.64 1.27
CA LEU A 35 0.63 -15.02 0.16
C LEU A 35 0.85 -13.51 0.40
N ALA A 36 1.49 -13.20 1.51
CA ALA A 36 1.82 -11.87 2.02
C ALA A 36 3.04 -11.94 2.97
N PRO A 37 3.65 -10.80 3.29
CA PRO A 37 3.41 -9.44 2.79
C PRO A 37 4.03 -9.16 1.42
N ALA A 38 3.48 -8.16 0.73
CA ALA A 38 4.09 -7.57 -0.45
C ALA A 38 4.99 -6.40 -0.03
N LEU A 39 6.22 -6.31 -0.56
CA LEU A 39 7.22 -5.34 -0.08
C LEU A 39 8.06 -4.68 -1.18
N ASN A 40 7.52 -4.55 -2.37
CA ASN A 40 8.16 -3.77 -3.42
C ASN A 40 8.21 -2.27 -3.06
N ILE A 41 9.12 -1.54 -3.66
CA ILE A 41 9.33 -0.12 -3.35
C ILE A 41 8.32 0.76 -4.10
N HIS A 42 7.80 1.81 -3.46
CA HIS A 42 7.03 2.87 -4.10
C HIS A 42 7.93 3.71 -5.00
N ARG A 43 8.24 3.19 -6.20
CA ARG A 43 9.08 3.87 -7.18
C ARG A 43 8.37 5.04 -7.85
N SER A 44 7.09 4.83 -8.20
CA SER A 44 6.22 5.84 -8.80
C SER A 44 4.91 5.93 -8.03
N PRO A 45 4.36 7.13 -7.80
CA PRO A 45 3.02 7.30 -7.23
C PRO A 45 1.90 6.64 -8.05
N LEU A 46 2.17 6.35 -9.34
CA LEU A 46 1.19 5.82 -10.27
C LEU A 46 1.11 4.30 -10.29
N CYS A 47 2.01 3.55 -9.64
CA CYS A 47 1.92 2.10 -9.57
C CYS A 47 0.63 1.68 -8.85
N GLY A 48 -0.18 0.85 -9.51
CA GLY A 48 -1.50 0.44 -9.02
C GLY A 48 -1.47 -0.32 -7.69
N ARG A 49 -0.42 -1.12 -7.45
CA ARG A 49 -0.27 -1.96 -6.25
C ARG A 49 0.43 -1.28 -5.07
N ASN A 50 0.72 0.03 -5.14
CA ASN A 50 1.36 0.73 -4.02
C ASN A 50 0.56 0.61 -2.70
N PHE A 51 -0.76 0.47 -2.73
CA PHE A 51 -1.59 0.32 -1.53
C PHE A 51 -1.17 -0.88 -0.67
N GLU A 52 -0.72 -1.98 -1.29
CA GLU A 52 -0.28 -3.21 -0.61
C GLU A 52 1.23 -3.26 -0.36
N TYR A 53 1.99 -2.24 -0.80
CA TYR A 53 3.41 -2.05 -0.52
C TYR A 53 3.60 -1.03 0.60
N TYR A 54 4.75 -1.07 1.28
CA TYR A 54 4.93 -0.29 2.51
C TYR A 54 5.43 1.14 2.27
N SER A 55 6.51 1.34 1.52
CA SER A 55 7.23 2.61 1.49
C SER A 55 8.09 2.81 0.24
N GLU A 56 8.50 4.06 0.00
CA GLU A 56 9.59 4.41 -0.91
C GLU A 56 10.97 4.12 -0.32
N ASP A 57 11.05 3.92 1.01
CA ASP A 57 12.30 3.62 1.71
C ASP A 57 12.46 2.11 1.96
N PRO A 58 13.55 1.49 1.47
CA PRO A 58 13.78 0.07 1.63
C PRO A 58 14.03 -0.34 3.10
N TYR A 59 14.56 0.56 3.94
CA TYR A 59 14.78 0.25 5.35
C TYR A 59 13.45 0.19 6.11
N LEU A 60 12.59 1.21 5.97
CA LEU A 60 11.25 1.20 6.58
C LEU A 60 10.44 0.00 6.08
N THR A 61 10.46 -0.25 4.76
CA THR A 61 9.82 -1.43 4.16
C THR A 61 10.29 -2.72 4.82
N GLY A 62 11.60 -2.92 4.94
CA GLY A 62 12.19 -4.12 5.53
C GLY A 62 11.81 -4.30 7.01
N ARG A 63 11.87 -3.22 7.82
CA ARG A 63 11.51 -3.27 9.25
C ARG A 63 10.04 -3.63 9.49
N ILE A 64 9.14 -2.99 8.74
CA ILE A 64 7.69 -3.23 8.84
C ILE A 64 7.33 -4.63 8.33
N ALA A 65 7.89 -5.04 7.18
CA ALA A 65 7.66 -6.38 6.64
C ALA A 65 8.21 -7.49 7.54
N THR A 66 9.40 -7.30 8.13
CA THR A 66 9.97 -8.22 9.13
C THR A 66 9.02 -8.42 10.32
N ALA A 67 8.45 -7.33 10.84
CA ALA A 67 7.49 -7.39 11.94
C ALA A 67 6.20 -8.15 11.54
N MET A 68 5.68 -7.90 10.34
CA MET A 68 4.51 -8.58 9.78
C MET A 68 4.75 -10.09 9.66
N VAL A 69 5.85 -10.49 9.03
CA VAL A 69 6.22 -11.92 8.87
C VAL A 69 6.36 -12.62 10.23
N ASN A 70 7.08 -12.00 11.17
CA ASN A 70 7.23 -12.54 12.53
C ASN A 70 5.87 -12.67 13.26
N GLY A 71 4.95 -11.74 13.03
CA GLY A 71 3.60 -11.80 13.58
C GLY A 71 2.78 -12.96 13.01
N ILE A 72 2.70 -13.08 11.69
CA ILE A 72 1.95 -14.14 11.01
C ILE A 72 2.52 -15.52 11.39
N GLN A 73 3.83 -15.70 11.27
CA GLN A 73 4.49 -16.98 11.51
C GLN A 73 4.47 -17.41 12.98
N SER A 74 4.22 -16.50 13.94
CA SER A 74 4.08 -16.86 15.36
C SER A 74 2.90 -17.79 15.65
N ASN A 75 1.95 -17.92 14.70
CA ASN A 75 0.83 -18.87 14.77
C ASN A 75 1.16 -20.26 14.23
N GLY A 76 2.38 -20.47 13.73
CA GLY A 76 2.79 -21.72 13.10
C GLY A 76 2.28 -21.92 11.68
N VAL A 77 1.89 -20.84 11.00
CA VAL A 77 1.59 -20.77 9.56
C VAL A 77 2.71 -20.05 8.83
N GLY A 78 2.83 -20.24 7.53
CA GLY A 78 3.86 -19.63 6.71
C GLY A 78 3.47 -18.31 6.08
N THR A 79 4.46 -17.59 5.58
CA THR A 79 4.30 -16.40 4.73
C THR A 79 4.97 -16.63 3.39
N SER A 80 4.46 -15.95 2.36
CA SER A 80 5.15 -15.81 1.07
C SER A 80 5.42 -14.34 0.80
N ILE A 81 6.64 -13.89 1.04
CA ILE A 81 7.02 -12.51 0.74
C ILE A 81 7.09 -12.30 -0.77
N LYS A 82 6.56 -11.17 -1.25
CA LYS A 82 6.34 -10.92 -2.67
C LYS A 82 6.52 -9.45 -3.04
N HIS A 83 6.72 -9.09 -4.27
CA HIS A 83 7.01 -9.94 -5.44
C HIS A 83 8.51 -9.82 -5.75
N PHE A 84 9.24 -10.88 -5.66
CA PHE A 84 10.71 -10.88 -5.73
C PHE A 84 11.19 -11.03 -7.18
N ALA A 85 11.66 -9.94 -7.85
CA ALA A 85 11.79 -8.58 -7.36
C ALA A 85 11.44 -7.56 -8.46
N VAL A 86 11.44 -6.27 -8.09
CA VAL A 86 11.32 -5.13 -9.03
C VAL A 86 9.96 -5.06 -9.74
N ASN A 87 8.89 -5.54 -9.12
CA ASN A 87 7.52 -5.36 -9.64
C ASN A 87 6.99 -3.97 -9.25
N ASN A 88 7.25 -2.96 -10.08
CA ASN A 88 6.98 -1.55 -9.78
C ASN A 88 6.02 -0.88 -10.78
N GLN A 89 5.36 -1.66 -11.63
CA GLN A 89 4.30 -1.25 -12.55
C GLN A 89 3.36 -2.41 -12.85
N GLU A 90 2.10 -2.10 -13.14
CA GLU A 90 1.11 -3.10 -13.56
C GLU A 90 1.02 -3.22 -15.08
N THR A 91 1.29 -2.13 -15.78
CA THR A 91 1.30 -2.07 -17.24
C THR A 91 2.32 -3.05 -17.81
N ASN A 92 1.84 -4.03 -18.60
CA ASN A 92 2.64 -5.10 -19.19
C ASN A 92 3.53 -5.85 -18.17
N ARG A 93 3.08 -6.01 -16.93
CA ARG A 93 3.88 -6.59 -15.82
C ARG A 93 4.44 -7.98 -16.11
N THR A 94 3.74 -8.78 -16.96
CA THR A 94 4.15 -10.14 -17.33
C THR A 94 5.21 -10.20 -18.43
N GLY A 95 5.55 -9.07 -19.04
CA GLY A 95 6.50 -9.00 -20.16
C GLY A 95 7.54 -7.90 -20.05
N THR A 96 7.30 -6.88 -19.23
CA THR A 96 8.20 -5.72 -19.10
C THR A 96 9.58 -6.10 -18.57
N ASP A 97 10.60 -5.46 -19.10
CA ASP A 97 12.00 -5.58 -18.65
C ASP A 97 12.40 -4.36 -17.82
N ALA A 98 12.54 -4.52 -16.53
CA ALA A 98 13.07 -3.50 -15.63
C ALA A 98 14.59 -3.44 -15.77
N ARG A 99 15.09 -2.35 -16.38
CA ARG A 99 16.53 -2.15 -16.65
C ARG A 99 17.13 -1.20 -15.62
N LEU A 100 18.01 -1.72 -14.78
CA LEU A 100 18.59 -0.97 -13.68
C LEU A 100 20.03 -1.41 -13.37
N THR A 101 20.76 -0.52 -12.69
CA THR A 101 22.14 -0.81 -12.29
C THR A 101 22.16 -1.84 -11.15
N PRO A 102 23.24 -2.65 -11.02
CA PRO A 102 23.41 -3.57 -9.89
C PRO A 102 23.34 -2.86 -8.53
N ARG A 103 23.85 -1.63 -8.44
CA ARG A 103 23.78 -0.82 -7.22
C ARG A 103 22.33 -0.50 -6.85
N ALA A 104 21.54 0.02 -7.79
CA ALA A 104 20.11 0.32 -7.53
C ALA A 104 19.33 -0.95 -7.17
N LEU A 105 19.59 -2.06 -7.87
CA LEU A 105 18.97 -3.34 -7.56
C LEU A 105 19.23 -3.75 -6.12
N ARG A 106 20.50 -3.74 -5.67
CA ARG A 106 20.91 -4.18 -4.33
C ARG A 106 20.50 -3.23 -3.21
N GLU A 107 20.69 -1.91 -3.39
CA GLU A 107 20.51 -0.93 -2.32
C GLU A 107 19.04 -0.51 -2.15
N ILE A 108 18.22 -0.58 -3.21
CA ILE A 108 16.83 -0.13 -3.19
C ILE A 108 15.85 -1.30 -3.28
N TYR A 109 15.88 -2.07 -4.36
CA TYR A 109 14.81 -3.02 -4.69
C TYR A 109 14.94 -4.37 -3.99
N LEU A 110 16.14 -4.80 -3.65
CA LEU A 110 16.39 -6.06 -2.92
C LEU A 110 16.56 -5.87 -1.42
N ARG A 111 16.92 -4.67 -0.96
CA ARG A 111 17.29 -4.44 0.44
C ARG A 111 16.19 -4.81 1.45
N GLY A 112 14.93 -4.48 1.17
CA GLY A 112 13.80 -4.86 2.03
C GLY A 112 13.65 -6.38 2.13
N PHE A 113 13.76 -7.10 1.02
CA PHE A 113 13.73 -8.57 0.98
C PHE A 113 14.89 -9.20 1.76
N GLU A 114 16.11 -8.68 1.58
CA GLU A 114 17.29 -9.14 2.32
C GLU A 114 17.06 -9.08 3.85
N MET A 115 16.53 -7.96 4.34
CA MET A 115 16.24 -7.78 5.75
C MET A 115 15.23 -8.81 6.25
N VAL A 116 14.13 -9.00 5.53
CA VAL A 116 13.08 -9.96 5.91
C VAL A 116 13.60 -11.39 5.89
N VAL A 117 14.36 -11.77 4.88
CA VAL A 117 14.96 -13.12 4.79
C VAL A 117 15.88 -13.40 5.98
N LYS A 118 16.78 -12.46 6.28
CA LYS A 118 17.77 -12.62 7.35
C LYS A 118 17.21 -12.51 8.77
N GLU A 119 16.16 -11.68 8.96
CA GLU A 119 15.65 -11.37 10.30
C GLU A 119 14.34 -12.10 10.67
N ALA A 120 13.56 -12.57 9.68
CA ALA A 120 12.27 -13.23 9.92
C ALA A 120 12.16 -14.63 9.31
N SER A 121 13.09 -15.06 8.46
CA SER A 121 13.10 -16.39 7.85
C SER A 121 11.73 -16.81 7.29
N PRO A 122 11.19 -16.09 6.28
CA PRO A 122 9.90 -16.41 5.70
C PRO A 122 9.91 -17.84 5.13
N TRP A 123 8.77 -18.56 5.22
CA TRP A 123 8.71 -19.94 4.72
C TRP A 123 8.83 -20.00 3.22
N THR A 124 8.28 -19.00 2.53
CA THR A 124 8.32 -18.96 1.06
C THR A 124 8.59 -17.55 0.54
N VAL A 125 9.05 -17.49 -0.71
CA VAL A 125 9.23 -16.28 -1.51
C VAL A 125 8.48 -16.47 -2.83
N MET A 126 7.75 -15.44 -3.29
CA MET A 126 7.10 -15.44 -4.60
C MET A 126 7.91 -14.61 -5.58
N SER A 127 8.42 -15.23 -6.65
CA SER A 127 9.12 -14.53 -7.73
C SER A 127 8.16 -13.70 -8.56
N SER A 128 8.61 -12.52 -9.00
CA SER A 128 7.79 -11.57 -9.75
C SER A 128 7.61 -11.93 -11.22
N TYR A 129 6.65 -11.27 -11.87
CA TYR A 129 6.34 -11.48 -13.29
C TYR A 129 7.38 -10.96 -14.26
N ASN A 130 7.96 -9.80 -13.93
CA ASN A 130 8.78 -9.00 -14.83
C ASN A 130 10.15 -9.61 -15.09
N LYS A 131 10.79 -9.13 -16.15
CA LYS A 131 12.21 -9.31 -16.36
C LYS A 131 13.03 -8.27 -15.57
N ILE A 132 14.25 -8.64 -15.27
CA ILE A 132 15.27 -7.76 -14.69
C ILE A 132 16.50 -7.84 -15.61
N ASN A 133 16.83 -6.73 -16.28
CA ASN A 133 17.97 -6.66 -17.22
C ASN A 133 17.95 -7.77 -18.28
N GLY A 134 16.76 -8.08 -18.81
CA GLY A 134 16.56 -9.03 -19.91
C GLY A 134 16.14 -10.45 -19.51
N GLU A 135 16.30 -10.85 -18.25
CA GLU A 135 15.98 -12.20 -17.75
C GLU A 135 14.75 -12.15 -16.83
N TYR A 136 13.81 -13.12 -16.98
CA TYR A 136 12.68 -13.20 -16.06
C TYR A 136 13.14 -13.45 -14.62
N ALA A 137 12.58 -12.74 -13.66
CA ALA A 137 12.91 -12.90 -12.25
C ALA A 137 12.75 -14.37 -11.80
N SER A 138 11.73 -15.08 -12.32
CA SER A 138 11.48 -16.48 -12.02
C SER A 138 12.43 -17.48 -12.71
N GLU A 139 13.24 -17.01 -13.67
CA GLU A 139 14.19 -17.84 -14.44
C GLU A 139 15.65 -17.51 -14.11
N SER A 140 15.87 -16.47 -13.27
CA SER A 140 17.20 -15.95 -12.96
C SER A 140 17.86 -16.72 -11.82
N ARG A 141 18.86 -17.54 -12.17
CA ARG A 141 19.66 -18.26 -11.19
C ARG A 141 20.47 -17.31 -10.30
N ASP A 142 20.95 -16.19 -10.86
CA ASP A 142 21.66 -15.16 -10.08
C ASP A 142 20.77 -14.58 -8.98
N LEU A 143 19.50 -14.26 -9.31
CA LEU A 143 18.55 -13.72 -8.36
C LEU A 143 18.10 -14.77 -7.32
N LEU A 144 17.67 -15.96 -7.76
CA LEU A 144 16.99 -16.94 -6.89
C LEU A 144 17.95 -17.87 -6.15
N THR A 145 19.13 -18.16 -6.72
CA THR A 145 20.13 -19.02 -6.08
C THR A 145 21.26 -18.20 -5.52
N THR A 146 22.03 -17.48 -6.35
CA THR A 146 23.23 -16.78 -5.88
C THR A 146 22.88 -15.72 -4.81
N ILE A 147 21.95 -14.81 -5.08
CA ILE A 147 21.61 -13.73 -4.15
C ILE A 147 20.73 -14.25 -3.01
N LEU A 148 19.57 -14.83 -3.33
CA LEU A 148 18.59 -15.19 -2.31
C LEU A 148 19.07 -16.31 -1.40
N ARG A 149 19.65 -17.39 -1.97
CA ARG A 149 20.03 -18.57 -1.20
C ARG A 149 21.46 -18.53 -0.70
N ASP A 150 22.44 -18.31 -1.59
CA ASP A 150 23.84 -18.43 -1.21
C ASP A 150 24.33 -17.23 -0.39
N GLU A 151 23.96 -15.99 -0.77
CA GLU A 151 24.38 -14.79 -0.05
C GLU A 151 23.52 -14.50 1.19
N TRP A 152 22.18 -14.69 1.11
CA TRP A 152 21.28 -14.34 2.21
C TRP A 152 20.90 -15.52 3.10
N GLY A 153 21.18 -16.76 2.66
CA GLY A 153 20.91 -17.97 3.44
C GLY A 153 19.45 -18.43 3.43
N PHE A 154 18.66 -18.06 2.41
CA PHE A 154 17.28 -18.51 2.31
C PHE A 154 17.20 -20.02 2.05
N SER A 155 16.57 -20.73 2.95
CA SER A 155 16.40 -22.20 2.87
C SER A 155 14.97 -22.66 2.55
N GLY A 156 14.03 -21.71 2.43
CA GLY A 156 12.62 -21.97 2.16
C GLY A 156 12.31 -22.27 0.69
N LEU A 157 11.02 -22.31 0.37
CA LEU A 157 10.52 -22.55 -0.97
C LEU A 157 10.35 -21.25 -1.77
N VAL A 158 10.75 -21.25 -3.03
CA VAL A 158 10.41 -20.19 -3.99
C VAL A 158 9.27 -20.70 -4.88
N MET A 159 8.20 -19.89 -4.99
CA MET A 159 7.11 -20.12 -5.94
C MET A 159 7.06 -19.00 -6.98
N THR A 160 6.54 -19.29 -8.18
CA THR A 160 6.20 -18.22 -9.14
C THR A 160 4.96 -17.47 -8.70
N ASP A 161 4.81 -16.22 -9.11
CA ASP A 161 3.49 -15.64 -9.26
C ASP A 161 2.69 -16.42 -10.34
N TRP A 162 1.35 -16.24 -10.39
CA TRP A 162 0.46 -17.04 -11.26
C TRP A 162 0.81 -16.85 -12.73
N PHE A 163 1.20 -17.93 -13.40
CA PHE A 163 1.65 -17.95 -14.80
C PHE A 163 2.96 -17.18 -15.07
N GLY A 164 3.74 -16.85 -14.04
CA GLY A 164 5.00 -16.12 -14.16
C GLY A 164 6.08 -16.91 -14.92
N GLY A 165 6.90 -16.20 -15.72
CA GLY A 165 7.96 -16.77 -16.55
C GLY A 165 7.45 -17.48 -17.81
N LYS A 166 8.39 -17.99 -18.60
CA LYS A 166 8.10 -18.64 -19.90
C LYS A 166 8.77 -19.99 -20.08
N ASN A 167 9.88 -20.24 -19.39
CA ASN A 167 10.72 -21.43 -19.58
C ASN A 167 10.77 -22.27 -18.29
N ALA A 168 9.90 -23.28 -18.18
CA ALA A 168 9.81 -24.13 -16.99
C ALA A 168 11.14 -24.82 -16.61
N PRO A 169 11.92 -25.43 -17.53
CA PRO A 169 13.24 -25.94 -17.22
C PRO A 169 14.21 -24.88 -16.63
N ALA A 170 14.21 -23.66 -17.18
CA ALA A 170 15.05 -22.58 -16.66
C ALA A 170 14.60 -22.15 -15.25
N GLN A 171 13.28 -22.15 -14.97
CA GLN A 171 12.73 -21.83 -13.65
C GLN A 171 13.21 -22.85 -12.59
N ILE A 172 13.10 -24.14 -12.87
CA ILE A 172 13.58 -25.21 -11.98
C ILE A 172 15.11 -25.07 -11.76
N HIS A 173 15.89 -24.92 -12.83
CA HIS A 173 17.33 -24.73 -12.72
C HIS A 173 17.73 -23.48 -11.93
N ALA A 174 16.93 -22.41 -12.01
CA ALA A 174 17.15 -21.19 -11.25
C ALA A 174 16.87 -21.35 -9.74
N GLY A 175 16.19 -22.41 -9.30
CA GLY A 175 15.79 -22.66 -7.93
C GLY A 175 14.41 -22.10 -7.59
N ASN A 176 13.51 -22.02 -8.58
CA ASN A 176 12.09 -21.72 -8.43
C ASN A 176 11.34 -23.03 -8.24
N ASP A 177 11.11 -23.42 -7.02
CA ASP A 177 10.73 -24.77 -6.60
C ASP A 177 9.28 -25.16 -6.95
N LEU A 178 8.39 -24.16 -7.20
CA LEU A 178 6.97 -24.38 -7.43
C LEU A 178 6.40 -23.44 -8.49
N LEU A 179 5.99 -23.99 -9.62
CA LEU A 179 5.42 -23.23 -10.73
C LEU A 179 3.90 -23.12 -10.56
N MET A 180 3.40 -21.91 -10.27
CA MET A 180 1.98 -21.68 -10.02
C MET A 180 1.23 -21.20 -11.26
N PRO A 181 -0.01 -21.67 -11.49
CA PRO A 181 -0.76 -22.72 -10.78
C PRO A 181 -0.39 -24.15 -11.21
N GLY A 182 0.59 -24.30 -12.11
CA GLY A 182 0.97 -25.55 -12.75
C GLY A 182 0.16 -25.82 -14.02
N ARG A 183 0.84 -26.12 -15.12
CA ARG A 183 0.21 -26.39 -16.43
C ARG A 183 0.74 -27.69 -17.05
N PRO A 184 -0.08 -28.39 -17.84
CA PRO A 184 0.36 -29.60 -18.52
C PRO A 184 1.59 -29.39 -19.42
N ASP A 185 1.62 -28.31 -20.19
CA ASP A 185 2.75 -27.94 -21.07
C ASP A 185 4.07 -27.75 -20.31
N GLN A 186 4.01 -27.20 -19.09
CA GLN A 186 5.20 -27.08 -18.22
C GLN A 186 5.74 -28.46 -17.84
N LYS A 187 4.85 -29.37 -17.46
CA LYS A 187 5.23 -30.76 -17.13
C LYS A 187 5.88 -31.47 -18.34
N GLU A 188 5.30 -31.31 -19.53
CA GLU A 188 5.85 -31.90 -20.77
C GLU A 188 7.24 -31.32 -21.07
N ALA A 189 7.43 -29.99 -20.92
CA ALA A 189 8.70 -29.35 -21.12
C ALA A 189 9.78 -29.84 -20.12
N LEU A 190 9.42 -30.02 -18.84
CA LEU A 190 10.33 -30.57 -17.83
C LEU A 190 10.75 -31.99 -18.12
N LEU A 191 9.79 -32.89 -18.49
CA LEU A 191 10.10 -34.28 -18.84
C LEU A 191 11.03 -34.34 -20.05
N LYS A 192 10.78 -33.54 -21.08
CA LYS A 192 11.64 -33.46 -22.25
C LYS A 192 13.05 -32.97 -21.91
N ALA A 193 13.15 -31.96 -21.07
CA ALA A 193 14.45 -31.41 -20.66
C ALA A 193 15.29 -32.39 -19.81
N LEU A 194 14.63 -33.23 -19.02
CA LEU A 194 15.29 -34.35 -18.32
C LEU A 194 15.75 -35.42 -19.29
N GLU A 195 14.94 -35.75 -20.32
CA GLU A 195 15.26 -36.77 -21.32
C GLU A 195 16.43 -36.37 -22.21
N ASP A 196 16.48 -35.11 -22.64
CA ASP A 196 17.56 -34.57 -23.48
C ASP A 196 18.78 -34.09 -22.70
N GLY A 197 18.74 -34.08 -21.36
CA GLY A 197 19.83 -33.70 -20.45
C GLY A 197 20.04 -32.20 -20.30
N SER A 198 19.12 -31.35 -20.78
CA SER A 198 19.19 -29.92 -20.61
C SER A 198 18.73 -29.43 -19.21
N LEU A 199 18.07 -30.31 -18.43
CA LEU A 199 17.75 -30.11 -17.01
C LEU A 199 18.35 -31.27 -16.20
N SER A 200 19.00 -30.96 -15.08
CA SER A 200 19.53 -31.95 -14.16
C SER A 200 18.43 -32.55 -13.28
N ILE A 201 18.47 -33.85 -13.04
CA ILE A 201 17.62 -34.49 -12.05
C ILE A 201 17.90 -33.97 -10.62
N ASP A 202 19.15 -33.57 -10.34
CA ASP A 202 19.55 -33.02 -9.05
C ASP A 202 18.85 -31.67 -8.75
N ASP A 203 18.57 -30.85 -9.78
CA ASP A 203 17.78 -29.62 -9.64
C ASP A 203 16.35 -29.97 -9.21
N VAL A 204 15.73 -30.93 -9.90
CA VAL A 204 14.36 -31.39 -9.59
C VAL A 204 14.27 -32.01 -8.18
N ASP A 205 15.24 -32.85 -7.80
CA ASP A 205 15.27 -33.47 -6.47
C ASP A 205 15.45 -32.43 -5.36
N THR A 206 16.23 -31.40 -5.66
CA THR A 206 16.40 -30.27 -4.75
C THR A 206 15.08 -29.52 -4.53
N ASP A 207 14.37 -29.17 -5.59
CA ASP A 207 13.10 -28.46 -5.52
C ASP A 207 12.01 -29.30 -4.83
N VAL A 208 11.89 -30.59 -5.20
CA VAL A 208 10.98 -31.56 -4.55
C VAL A 208 11.29 -31.67 -3.05
N THR A 209 12.57 -31.68 -2.66
CA THR A 209 12.98 -31.72 -1.25
C THR A 209 12.47 -30.49 -0.49
N ARG A 210 12.53 -29.28 -1.09
CA ARG A 210 12.02 -28.05 -0.47
C ARG A 210 10.50 -28.06 -0.36
N VAL A 211 9.79 -28.54 -1.39
CA VAL A 211 8.33 -28.73 -1.33
C VAL A 211 7.94 -29.70 -0.21
N LEU A 212 8.61 -30.86 -0.10
CA LEU A 212 8.34 -31.83 0.94
C LEU A 212 8.61 -31.27 2.34
N ARG A 213 9.70 -30.53 2.53
CA ARG A 213 9.99 -29.87 3.81
C ARG A 213 8.87 -28.89 4.20
N LEU A 214 8.38 -28.11 3.26
CA LEU A 214 7.27 -27.19 3.49
C LEU A 214 6.00 -27.93 3.91
N ILE A 215 5.66 -29.02 3.21
CA ILE A 215 4.49 -29.86 3.56
C ILE A 215 4.61 -30.42 4.98
N LEU A 216 5.80 -30.93 5.36
CA LEU A 216 6.04 -31.47 6.72
C LEU A 216 5.92 -30.42 7.82
N GLN A 217 6.14 -29.14 7.49
CA GLN A 217 6.06 -28.01 8.41
C GLN A 217 4.63 -27.47 8.57
N ALA A 218 3.75 -27.74 7.60
CA ALA A 218 2.41 -27.18 7.50
C ALA A 218 1.48 -27.69 8.65
N PRO A 219 0.64 -26.84 9.25
CA PRO A 219 -0.37 -27.24 10.24
C PRO A 219 -1.28 -28.37 9.76
N ARG A 220 -1.65 -28.37 8.49
CA ARG A 220 -2.48 -29.44 7.88
C ARG A 220 -1.79 -30.80 7.90
N PHE A 221 -0.47 -30.87 7.70
CA PHE A 221 0.28 -32.11 7.83
C PHE A 221 0.26 -32.64 9.27
N ALA A 222 0.34 -31.74 10.25
CA ALA A 222 0.19 -32.06 11.67
C ALA A 222 -1.28 -32.37 12.08
N GLN A 223 -2.20 -32.42 11.13
CA GLN A 223 -3.64 -32.64 11.34
C GLN A 223 -4.28 -31.64 12.32
N TYR A 224 -3.84 -30.37 12.25
CA TYR A 224 -4.44 -29.32 13.05
C TYR A 224 -5.94 -29.19 12.74
N ALA A 225 -6.76 -29.28 13.78
CA ALA A 225 -8.20 -29.14 13.69
C ALA A 225 -8.58 -27.64 13.72
N TYR A 226 -8.66 -27.02 12.56
CA TYR A 226 -9.06 -25.62 12.43
C TYR A 226 -10.55 -25.44 12.74
N SER A 227 -10.90 -24.29 13.30
CA SER A 227 -12.26 -24.01 13.79
C SER A 227 -13.19 -23.43 12.73
N ASP A 228 -12.64 -22.83 11.65
CA ASP A 228 -13.35 -21.99 10.67
C ASP A 228 -14.09 -20.79 11.34
N LYS A 229 -13.61 -20.37 12.51
CA LYS A 229 -14.23 -19.33 13.35
C LYS A 229 -13.17 -18.53 14.12
N PRO A 230 -12.31 -17.74 13.44
CA PRO A 230 -11.41 -16.83 14.12
C PRO A 230 -12.18 -15.76 14.90
N ASP A 231 -11.56 -15.15 15.90
CA ASP A 231 -12.18 -14.05 16.67
C ASP A 231 -12.15 -12.72 15.90
N LEU A 232 -12.99 -12.62 14.86
CA LEU A 232 -13.08 -11.43 14.02
C LEU A 232 -13.44 -10.16 14.80
N LYS A 233 -14.10 -10.29 15.97
CA LYS A 233 -14.42 -9.13 16.81
C LYS A 233 -13.15 -8.58 17.48
N ALA A 234 -12.32 -9.44 18.04
CA ALA A 234 -11.02 -9.03 18.59
C ALA A 234 -10.12 -8.47 17.50
N HIS A 235 -10.15 -9.06 16.29
CA HIS A 235 -9.36 -8.58 15.14
C HIS A 235 -9.84 -7.22 14.61
N ALA A 236 -11.13 -6.90 14.71
CA ALA A 236 -11.65 -5.56 14.41
C ALA A 236 -11.07 -4.49 15.34
N GLU A 237 -10.87 -4.81 16.63
CA GLU A 237 -10.19 -3.92 17.58
C GLU A 237 -8.72 -3.68 17.19
N VAL A 238 -8.02 -4.73 16.74
CA VAL A 238 -6.63 -4.62 16.23
C VAL A 238 -6.59 -3.74 14.97
N THR A 239 -7.56 -3.93 14.05
CA THR A 239 -7.72 -3.10 12.86
C THR A 239 -7.91 -1.63 13.22
N ARG A 240 -8.84 -1.32 14.13
CA ARG A 240 -9.12 0.05 14.57
C ARG A 240 -7.92 0.71 15.23
N ALA A 241 -7.23 0.00 16.14
CA ALA A 241 -6.05 0.50 16.82
C ALA A 241 -4.90 0.80 15.85
N SER A 242 -4.62 -0.12 14.92
CA SER A 242 -3.54 0.06 13.94
C SER A 242 -3.85 1.15 12.91
N ALA A 243 -5.10 1.25 12.46
CA ALA A 243 -5.53 2.31 11.57
C ALA A 243 -5.44 3.69 12.23
N SER A 244 -5.84 3.81 13.50
CA SER A 244 -5.72 5.07 14.27
C SER A 244 -4.28 5.57 14.35
N GLU A 245 -3.32 4.67 14.56
CA GLU A 245 -1.90 5.04 14.68
C GLU A 245 -1.27 5.37 13.34
N GLY A 246 -1.78 4.83 12.24
CA GLY A 246 -1.24 5.04 10.89
C GLY A 246 -1.83 6.23 10.13
N MET A 247 -2.95 6.81 10.58
CA MET A 247 -3.49 8.02 9.94
C MET A 247 -2.57 9.21 10.16
N VAL A 248 -2.41 10.05 9.12
CA VAL A 248 -1.46 11.17 9.13
C VAL A 248 -2.20 12.50 9.08
N LEU A 249 -2.01 13.34 10.08
CA LEU A 249 -2.50 14.72 10.07
C LEU A 249 -1.55 15.58 9.23
N LEU A 250 -1.97 15.93 8.01
CA LEU A 250 -1.16 16.69 7.05
C LEU A 250 -1.23 18.20 7.28
N LYS A 251 -2.36 18.69 7.76
CA LYS A 251 -2.58 20.12 8.04
C LYS A 251 -3.54 20.27 9.19
N ASN A 252 -3.29 21.25 10.08
CA ASN A 252 -4.20 21.64 11.15
C ASN A 252 -4.02 23.12 11.50
N THR A 253 -4.69 23.99 10.75
CA THR A 253 -4.61 25.44 10.91
C THR A 253 -5.61 25.91 11.97
N ASN A 254 -5.19 26.83 12.83
CA ASN A 254 -6.05 27.43 13.86
C ASN A 254 -6.75 26.40 14.76
N ASN A 255 -6.10 25.29 15.06
CA ASN A 255 -6.64 24.18 15.87
C ASN A 255 -8.04 23.75 15.40
N ALA A 256 -8.19 23.52 14.08
CA ALA A 256 -9.44 23.00 13.52
C ALA A 256 -9.77 21.61 14.06
N LEU A 257 -8.74 20.85 14.40
CA LEU A 257 -8.81 19.56 15.06
C LEU A 257 -7.96 19.56 16.35
N PRO A 258 -8.30 18.77 17.39
CA PRO A 258 -9.53 17.97 17.48
C PRO A 258 -10.79 18.85 17.51
N LEU A 259 -11.93 18.24 17.16
CA LEU A 259 -13.22 18.96 17.19
C LEU A 259 -13.49 19.55 18.56
N ALA A 260 -13.84 20.83 18.59
CA ALA A 260 -14.19 21.50 19.84
C ALA A 260 -15.44 20.89 20.48
N PRO A 261 -15.57 20.89 21.82
CA PRO A 261 -16.73 20.30 22.51
C PRO A 261 -18.10 20.85 22.09
N GLY A 262 -18.14 22.07 21.50
CA GLY A 262 -19.36 22.69 20.99
C GLY A 262 -19.83 22.17 19.63
N ILE A 263 -18.99 21.48 18.89
CA ILE A 263 -19.35 20.90 17.58
C ILE A 263 -20.32 19.75 17.80
N LYS A 264 -21.50 19.84 17.17
CA LYS A 264 -22.57 18.83 17.25
C LYS A 264 -23.09 18.42 15.88
N LYS A 265 -23.39 19.38 15.01
CA LYS A 265 -23.97 19.17 13.70
C LYS A 265 -22.92 19.28 12.60
N ILE A 266 -22.79 18.22 11.81
CA ILE A 266 -21.75 18.08 10.78
C ILE A 266 -22.40 17.99 9.40
N ALA A 267 -21.89 18.74 8.42
CA ALA A 267 -22.20 18.58 7.01
C ALA A 267 -21.06 17.79 6.33
N ALA A 268 -21.35 16.58 5.88
CA ALA A 268 -20.36 15.71 5.21
C ALA A 268 -20.61 15.69 3.71
N TYR A 269 -19.63 16.13 2.96
CA TYR A 269 -19.60 16.17 1.49
C TYR A 269 -18.62 15.13 0.95
N GLY A 270 -18.79 14.79 -0.34
CA GLY A 270 -18.00 13.77 -1.00
C GLY A 270 -18.65 12.37 -0.91
N THR A 271 -18.71 11.69 -2.05
CA THR A 271 -19.37 10.36 -2.17
C THR A 271 -18.76 9.33 -1.23
N THR A 272 -17.44 9.38 -1.02
CA THR A 272 -16.73 8.47 -0.11
C THR A 272 -16.92 8.78 1.38
N SER A 273 -17.60 9.87 1.75
CA SER A 273 -18.09 10.04 3.12
C SER A 273 -19.16 8.99 3.48
N TYR A 274 -19.87 8.48 2.47
CA TYR A 274 -20.98 7.53 2.58
C TYR A 274 -20.61 6.12 2.08
N ASP A 275 -19.61 6.01 1.22
CA ASP A 275 -19.13 4.77 0.63
C ASP A 275 -17.59 4.71 0.81
N PHE A 276 -17.17 4.44 2.05
CA PHE A 276 -15.78 4.49 2.45
C PHE A 276 -14.99 3.32 1.85
N ILE A 277 -13.82 3.59 1.28
CA ILE A 277 -12.97 2.60 0.64
C ILE A 277 -12.10 1.92 1.71
N ALA A 278 -12.37 0.65 1.96
CA ALA A 278 -11.66 -0.13 2.99
C ALA A 278 -10.26 -0.58 2.54
N GLY A 279 -10.11 -0.96 1.26
CA GLY A 279 -8.87 -1.50 0.70
C GLY A 279 -8.72 -1.24 -0.80
N GLY A 280 -7.67 -1.78 -1.40
CA GLY A 280 -7.47 -1.78 -2.86
C GLY A 280 -8.13 -2.99 -3.51
N THR A 281 -8.00 -3.10 -4.84
CA THR A 281 -8.63 -4.15 -5.66
C THR A 281 -7.62 -5.18 -6.19
N GLY A 282 -8.10 -6.30 -6.73
CA GLY A 282 -7.29 -7.40 -7.23
C GLY A 282 -7.03 -8.46 -6.17
N SER A 283 -5.89 -9.15 -6.23
CA SER A 283 -5.54 -10.20 -5.25
C SER A 283 -5.26 -9.66 -3.84
N GLY A 284 -5.08 -8.35 -3.69
CA GLY A 284 -4.96 -7.67 -2.40
C GLY A 284 -6.30 -7.25 -1.78
N ASP A 285 -7.41 -7.48 -2.47
CA ASP A 285 -8.76 -7.28 -1.95
C ASP A 285 -9.13 -8.37 -0.94
N VAL A 286 -9.88 -7.99 0.08
CA VAL A 286 -10.35 -8.91 1.12
C VAL A 286 -11.86 -8.82 1.27
N ASN A 287 -12.49 -9.90 1.70
CA ASN A 287 -13.92 -9.93 1.96
C ASN A 287 -14.18 -9.40 3.37
N GLU A 288 -14.40 -8.10 3.51
CA GLU A 288 -14.72 -7.50 4.78
C GLU A 288 -16.10 -7.95 5.29
N ALA A 289 -16.18 -8.25 6.58
CA ALA A 289 -17.48 -8.58 7.20
C ALA A 289 -18.46 -7.40 7.17
N TYR A 290 -17.92 -6.18 7.20
CA TYR A 290 -18.62 -4.89 7.07
C TYR A 290 -17.61 -3.78 6.79
N THR A 291 -18.10 -2.63 6.35
CA THR A 291 -17.28 -1.39 6.26
C THR A 291 -18.06 -0.26 6.90
N VAL A 292 -17.45 0.42 7.87
CA VAL A 292 -18.02 1.59 8.52
C VAL A 292 -17.66 2.84 7.71
N SER A 293 -18.65 3.52 7.17
CA SER A 293 -18.48 4.80 6.48
C SER A 293 -18.07 5.92 7.43
N LEU A 294 -17.58 7.04 6.89
CA LEU A 294 -17.25 8.21 7.72
C LEU A 294 -18.49 8.70 8.49
N VAL A 295 -19.62 8.79 7.79
CA VAL A 295 -20.89 9.25 8.39
C VAL A 295 -21.32 8.34 9.54
N GLU A 296 -21.32 7.04 9.35
CA GLU A 296 -21.63 6.07 10.41
C GLU A 296 -20.65 6.18 11.59
N GLY A 297 -19.35 6.31 11.31
CA GLY A 297 -18.34 6.47 12.36
C GLY A 297 -18.54 7.73 13.20
N LEU A 298 -18.94 8.83 12.58
CA LEU A 298 -19.29 10.08 13.27
C LEU A 298 -20.58 9.95 14.09
N GLU A 299 -21.60 9.30 13.54
CA GLU A 299 -22.86 9.01 14.27
C GLU A 299 -22.57 8.10 15.48
N ASN A 300 -21.75 7.08 15.33
CA ASN A 300 -21.28 6.21 16.41
C ASN A 300 -20.51 6.98 17.51
N ALA A 301 -19.79 8.03 17.12
CA ALA A 301 -19.10 8.93 18.06
C ALA A 301 -20.01 9.99 18.70
N GLY A 302 -21.30 10.02 18.37
CA GLY A 302 -22.31 10.89 18.97
C GLY A 302 -22.50 12.25 18.28
N TYR A 303 -22.00 12.41 17.06
CA TYR A 303 -22.28 13.59 16.24
C TYR A 303 -23.59 13.44 15.48
N THR A 304 -24.22 14.55 15.15
CA THR A 304 -25.42 14.60 14.33
C THR A 304 -25.07 15.03 12.91
N MET A 305 -25.43 14.24 11.93
CA MET A 305 -25.21 14.59 10.53
C MET A 305 -26.32 15.52 10.03
N ASP A 306 -25.98 16.45 9.11
CA ASP A 306 -27.00 17.21 8.40
C ASP A 306 -27.84 16.28 7.53
N ALA A 307 -29.13 16.12 7.86
CA ALA A 307 -30.00 15.13 7.26
C ALA A 307 -30.27 15.38 5.76
N GLU A 308 -30.28 16.65 5.32
CA GLU A 308 -30.51 16.98 3.91
C GLU A 308 -29.27 16.69 3.06
N VAL A 309 -28.06 17.03 3.57
CA VAL A 309 -26.80 16.69 2.90
C VAL A 309 -26.66 15.16 2.81
N LYS A 310 -26.96 14.43 3.91
CA LYS A 310 -26.95 12.97 3.94
C LYS A 310 -27.89 12.39 2.87
N ALA A 311 -29.14 12.80 2.87
CA ALA A 311 -30.12 12.31 1.90
C ALA A 311 -29.75 12.65 0.45
N LEU A 312 -29.14 13.82 0.21
CA LEU A 312 -28.68 14.22 -1.11
C LEU A 312 -27.60 13.27 -1.65
N TYR A 313 -26.58 12.96 -0.84
CA TYR A 313 -25.49 12.07 -1.25
C TYR A 313 -25.92 10.60 -1.35
N GLU A 314 -26.76 10.11 -0.44
CA GLU A 314 -27.30 8.75 -0.51
C GLU A 314 -28.13 8.53 -1.78
N LYS A 315 -29.00 9.50 -2.12
CA LYS A 315 -29.78 9.47 -3.36
C LYS A 315 -28.88 9.49 -4.57
N TYR A 316 -27.95 10.45 -4.64
CA TYR A 316 -27.02 10.60 -5.76
C TYR A 316 -26.19 9.33 -5.97
N SER A 317 -25.60 8.79 -4.90
CA SER A 317 -24.80 7.57 -4.97
C SER A 317 -25.61 6.37 -5.46
N THR A 318 -26.87 6.25 -5.02
CA THR A 318 -27.77 5.19 -5.48
C THR A 318 -28.07 5.31 -6.98
N GLU A 319 -28.36 6.52 -7.44
CA GLU A 319 -28.65 6.79 -8.86
C GLU A 319 -27.42 6.55 -9.75
N GLU A 320 -26.23 6.95 -9.32
CA GLU A 320 -24.99 6.75 -10.10
C GLU A 320 -24.57 5.26 -10.12
N LYS A 321 -24.67 4.54 -8.99
CA LYS A 321 -24.43 3.09 -8.95
C LYS A 321 -25.37 2.32 -9.90
N ALA A 322 -26.61 2.76 -10.01
CA ALA A 322 -27.59 2.14 -10.92
C ALA A 322 -27.26 2.33 -12.42
N LYS A 323 -26.47 3.34 -12.77
CA LYS A 323 -26.01 3.61 -14.16
C LYS A 323 -24.78 2.78 -14.53
N GLN A 324 -24.05 2.25 -13.55
CA GLN A 324 -22.83 1.48 -13.81
C GLN A 324 -23.17 0.14 -14.48
N PRO A 325 -22.36 -0.33 -15.44
CA PRO A 325 -22.54 -1.63 -16.04
C PRO A 325 -22.50 -2.73 -14.95
N LYS A 326 -23.51 -3.59 -14.94
CA LYS A 326 -23.51 -4.78 -14.07
C LYS A 326 -22.67 -5.85 -14.74
N ASP A 327 -21.36 -5.85 -14.50
CA ASP A 327 -20.52 -6.98 -14.86
C ASP A 327 -20.65 -8.05 -13.77
N THR A 328 -21.26 -9.19 -14.12
CA THR A 328 -21.45 -10.34 -13.22
C THR A 328 -20.41 -11.44 -13.48
N SER A 329 -19.40 -11.16 -14.30
CA SER A 329 -18.35 -12.14 -14.56
C SER A 329 -17.48 -12.35 -13.30
N PRO A 330 -16.95 -13.57 -13.07
CA PRO A 330 -15.99 -13.78 -11.97
C PRO A 330 -14.76 -12.87 -12.04
N ALA A 331 -14.40 -12.40 -13.24
CA ALA A 331 -13.31 -11.47 -13.45
C ALA A 331 -13.63 -10.05 -12.95
N ALA A 332 -14.90 -9.65 -12.91
CA ALA A 332 -15.29 -8.31 -12.47
C ALA A 332 -14.84 -7.99 -11.03
N ALA A 333 -14.80 -9.00 -10.17
CA ALA A 333 -14.36 -8.85 -8.78
C ALA A 333 -12.88 -8.44 -8.66
N PHE A 334 -12.07 -8.71 -9.68
CA PHE A 334 -10.65 -8.40 -9.68
C PHE A 334 -10.31 -7.01 -10.25
N PHE A 335 -11.28 -6.34 -10.89
CA PHE A 335 -11.03 -5.05 -11.51
C PHE A 335 -11.52 -3.90 -10.64
N ASN A 336 -10.84 -2.78 -10.78
CA ASN A 336 -11.21 -1.55 -10.09
C ASN A 336 -12.61 -1.09 -10.54
N HIS A 337 -13.55 -1.00 -9.61
CA HIS A 337 -14.88 -0.52 -9.90
C HIS A 337 -14.85 0.97 -10.26
N PRO A 338 -15.66 1.41 -11.25
CA PRO A 338 -15.78 2.81 -11.57
C PRO A 338 -16.20 3.60 -10.33
N ARG A 339 -15.45 4.64 -9.98
CA ARG A 339 -15.84 5.54 -8.89
C ARG A 339 -17.12 6.29 -9.26
N ILE A 340 -17.93 6.59 -8.26
CA ILE A 340 -19.02 7.53 -8.40
C ILE A 340 -18.40 8.92 -8.61
N PRO A 341 -18.71 9.64 -9.71
CA PRO A 341 -18.21 10.98 -9.91
C PRO A 341 -18.63 11.93 -8.80
N GLU A 342 -17.77 12.84 -8.38
CA GLU A 342 -18.18 13.91 -7.48
C GLU A 342 -19.05 14.95 -8.19
N PHE A 343 -19.92 15.59 -7.44
CA PHE A 343 -20.68 16.74 -7.89
C PHE A 343 -20.56 17.89 -6.91
N VAL A 344 -20.83 19.09 -7.38
CA VAL A 344 -20.81 20.30 -6.56
C VAL A 344 -22.26 20.68 -6.26
N PRO A 345 -22.69 20.69 -4.97
CA PRO A 345 -24.00 21.23 -4.61
C PRO A 345 -24.12 22.70 -5.02
N ASP A 346 -25.35 23.16 -5.27
CA ASP A 346 -25.57 24.55 -5.66
C ASP A 346 -25.20 25.54 -4.54
N ALA A 347 -24.81 26.74 -4.93
CA ALA A 347 -24.25 27.75 -4.03
C ALA A 347 -25.26 28.19 -2.94
N ALA A 348 -26.56 28.19 -3.25
CA ALA A 348 -27.61 28.56 -2.28
C ALA A 348 -27.77 27.46 -1.21
N GLY A 349 -27.74 26.19 -1.63
CA GLY A 349 -27.74 25.03 -0.72
C GLY A 349 -26.53 25.03 0.19
N LEU A 350 -25.31 25.25 -0.36
CA LEU A 350 -24.09 25.33 0.44
C LEU A 350 -24.15 26.48 1.46
N ALA A 351 -24.61 27.67 1.05
CA ALA A 351 -24.75 28.82 1.96
C ALA A 351 -25.80 28.58 3.07
N ALA A 352 -26.89 27.88 2.78
CA ALA A 352 -27.87 27.48 3.78
C ALA A 352 -27.26 26.51 4.81
N LYS A 353 -26.58 25.46 4.34
CA LYS A 353 -25.95 24.46 5.22
C LYS A 353 -24.78 25.02 6.03
N ALA A 354 -24.02 25.95 5.47
CA ALA A 354 -22.98 26.67 6.19
C ALA A 354 -23.52 27.46 7.39
N LYS A 355 -24.76 27.93 7.35
CA LYS A 355 -25.40 28.57 8.52
C LYS A 355 -25.87 27.56 9.57
N GLU A 356 -26.34 26.39 9.16
CA GLU A 356 -26.97 25.38 10.01
C GLU A 356 -26.00 24.42 10.69
N ALA A 357 -24.99 23.93 9.97
CA ALA A 357 -24.00 22.99 10.48
C ALA A 357 -22.87 23.74 11.21
N ASP A 358 -22.19 23.08 12.14
CA ASP A 358 -21.08 23.65 12.91
C ASP A 358 -19.75 23.57 12.16
N ILE A 359 -19.58 22.56 11.30
CA ILE A 359 -18.36 22.26 10.54
C ILE A 359 -18.71 21.50 9.27
N ALA A 360 -17.85 21.58 8.25
CA ALA A 360 -17.94 20.73 7.06
C ALA A 360 -16.78 19.75 6.96
N PHE A 361 -17.08 18.55 6.48
CA PHE A 361 -16.09 17.57 6.02
C PHE A 361 -16.25 17.35 4.52
N VAL A 362 -15.11 17.19 3.82
CA VAL A 362 -15.07 16.80 2.42
C VAL A 362 -14.17 15.58 2.31
N THR A 363 -14.72 14.45 1.89
CA THR A 363 -13.93 13.23 1.70
C THR A 363 -13.58 13.05 0.24
N ILE A 364 -12.30 12.84 -0.04
CA ILE A 364 -11.78 12.51 -1.37
C ILE A 364 -11.33 11.05 -1.36
N GLY A 365 -11.92 10.23 -2.23
CA GLY A 365 -11.63 8.81 -2.33
C GLY A 365 -10.77 8.45 -3.54
N ARG A 366 -9.88 7.48 -3.37
CA ARG A 366 -9.12 6.83 -4.46
C ARG A 366 -9.01 5.35 -4.17
N SER A 367 -9.46 4.54 -5.12
CA SER A 367 -9.12 3.13 -5.17
C SER A 367 -7.91 2.95 -6.08
N SER A 368 -7.08 1.98 -5.78
CA SER A 368 -6.01 1.50 -6.65
C SER A 368 -5.90 -0.01 -6.49
N GLY A 369 -5.29 -0.69 -7.43
CA GLY A 369 -5.27 -2.14 -7.37
C GLY A 369 -4.38 -2.77 -8.41
N GLU A 370 -4.43 -4.08 -8.39
CA GLU A 370 -3.76 -4.96 -9.34
C GLU A 370 -4.34 -4.81 -10.75
N PHE A 371 -3.57 -5.15 -11.75
CA PHE A 371 -3.85 -5.12 -13.20
C PHE A 371 -3.85 -3.73 -13.85
N GLN A 372 -3.84 -2.65 -13.11
CA GLN A 372 -3.94 -1.31 -13.68
C GLN A 372 -3.10 -0.30 -12.91
N ASP A 373 -2.23 0.41 -13.62
CA ASP A 373 -1.57 1.59 -13.08
C ASP A 373 -2.55 2.77 -13.03
N ARG A 374 -2.28 3.71 -12.11
CA ARG A 374 -3.08 4.90 -11.88
C ARG A 374 -2.87 5.94 -12.98
N LYS A 375 -3.88 6.76 -13.23
CA LYS A 375 -3.83 7.86 -14.20
C LYS A 375 -3.39 9.16 -13.52
N ILE A 376 -2.81 10.06 -14.32
CA ILE A 376 -2.48 11.40 -13.83
C ILE A 376 -3.75 12.20 -13.63
N GLU A 377 -4.55 12.37 -14.70
CA GLU A 377 -5.76 13.19 -14.66
C GLU A 377 -6.94 12.42 -14.03
N GLY A 378 -7.57 13.07 -13.07
CA GLY A 378 -8.72 12.55 -12.36
C GLY A 378 -8.43 11.43 -11.36
N ASP A 379 -7.14 11.08 -11.15
CA ASP A 379 -6.72 10.12 -10.13
C ASP A 379 -5.58 10.71 -9.29
N PHE A 380 -4.35 10.84 -9.82
CA PHE A 380 -3.28 11.55 -9.12
C PHE A 380 -3.64 13.04 -8.93
N ASN A 381 -4.08 13.72 -9.97
CA ASN A 381 -4.70 15.04 -9.89
C ASN A 381 -6.18 14.90 -9.52
N LEU A 382 -6.72 15.87 -8.77
CA LEU A 382 -8.16 15.95 -8.54
C LEU A 382 -8.91 16.18 -9.86
N THR A 383 -10.13 15.65 -9.94
CA THR A 383 -11.07 16.04 -10.99
C THR A 383 -11.51 17.51 -10.82
N GLU A 384 -12.04 18.13 -11.88
CA GLU A 384 -12.59 19.48 -11.79
C GLU A 384 -13.68 19.60 -10.71
N ASN A 385 -14.57 18.60 -10.61
CA ASN A 385 -15.64 18.60 -9.63
C ASN A 385 -15.11 18.44 -8.19
N GLU A 386 -14.13 17.57 -7.95
CA GLU A 386 -13.51 17.43 -6.62
C GLU A 386 -12.83 18.73 -6.19
N ARG A 387 -12.12 19.37 -7.11
CA ARG A 387 -11.47 20.66 -6.87
C ARG A 387 -12.51 21.74 -6.55
N ALA A 388 -13.56 21.84 -7.37
CA ALA A 388 -14.63 22.79 -7.17
C ALA A 388 -15.43 22.53 -5.89
N LEU A 389 -15.60 21.24 -5.51
CA LEU A 389 -16.26 20.86 -4.26
C LEU A 389 -15.49 21.38 -3.04
N ILE A 390 -14.18 21.12 -2.95
CA ILE A 390 -13.34 21.61 -1.86
C ILE A 390 -13.42 23.14 -1.78
N GLN A 391 -13.25 23.83 -2.90
CA GLN A 391 -13.29 25.29 -2.97
C GLN A 391 -14.65 25.85 -2.53
N SER A 392 -15.75 25.34 -3.11
CA SER A 392 -17.11 25.87 -2.85
C SER A 392 -17.56 25.63 -1.40
N VAL A 393 -17.24 24.46 -0.84
CA VAL A 393 -17.54 24.17 0.58
C VAL A 393 -16.68 25.07 1.50
N SER A 394 -15.38 25.22 1.18
CA SER A 394 -14.50 26.10 1.97
C SER A 394 -14.97 27.54 1.94
N ASP A 395 -15.31 28.09 0.78
CA ASP A 395 -15.79 29.46 0.64
C ASP A 395 -17.10 29.69 1.42
N ALA A 396 -18.04 28.75 1.33
CA ALA A 396 -19.34 28.86 2.02
C ALA A 396 -19.18 28.83 3.55
N PHE A 397 -18.41 27.88 4.08
CA PHE A 397 -18.25 27.71 5.53
C PHE A 397 -17.35 28.80 6.14
N HIS A 398 -16.27 29.18 5.47
CA HIS A 398 -15.39 30.26 5.91
C HIS A 398 -16.11 31.62 5.98
N LYS A 399 -17.06 31.86 5.07
CA LYS A 399 -17.91 33.07 5.11
C LYS A 399 -18.73 33.16 6.40
N GLU A 400 -19.13 32.03 6.97
CA GLU A 400 -19.84 31.95 8.25
C GLU A 400 -18.88 31.76 9.45
N GLY A 401 -17.56 31.88 9.24
CA GLY A 401 -16.53 31.70 10.28
C GLY A 401 -16.34 30.26 10.74
N LYS A 402 -16.80 29.27 9.97
CA LYS A 402 -16.76 27.86 10.31
C LYS A 402 -15.60 27.15 9.60
N LYS A 403 -15.19 26.02 10.14
CA LYS A 403 -14.05 25.25 9.66
C LYS A 403 -14.43 24.20 8.61
N VAL A 404 -13.45 23.85 7.77
CA VAL A 404 -13.55 22.78 6.77
C VAL A 404 -12.37 21.82 6.94
N VAL A 405 -12.68 20.52 6.98
CA VAL A 405 -11.68 19.46 7.07
C VAL A 405 -11.80 18.57 5.84
N VAL A 406 -10.67 18.36 5.16
CA VAL A 406 -10.59 17.37 4.07
C VAL A 406 -10.07 16.05 4.63
N ILE A 407 -10.73 14.95 4.27
CA ILE A 407 -10.35 13.58 4.62
C ILE A 407 -9.94 12.86 3.34
N LEU A 408 -8.73 12.33 3.32
CA LEU A 408 -8.19 11.60 2.18
C LEU A 408 -8.30 10.10 2.42
N ASN A 409 -9.31 9.48 1.83
CA ASN A 409 -9.52 8.03 1.83
C ASN A 409 -8.93 7.44 0.54
N ILE A 410 -7.61 7.30 0.50
CA ILE A 410 -6.84 7.01 -0.71
C ILE A 410 -5.87 5.85 -0.52
N GLY A 411 -5.65 5.04 -1.56
CA GLY A 411 -4.69 3.93 -1.56
C GLY A 411 -3.26 4.31 -1.98
N GLY A 412 -3.04 5.55 -2.42
CA GLY A 412 -1.73 6.04 -2.87
C GLY A 412 -1.69 7.56 -2.94
N VAL A 413 -0.51 8.10 -3.18
CA VAL A 413 -0.26 9.55 -3.21
C VAL A 413 -1.10 10.27 -4.26
N ILE A 414 -1.62 11.45 -3.93
CA ILE A 414 -2.30 12.36 -4.87
C ILE A 414 -1.64 13.75 -4.82
N GLU A 415 -1.90 14.55 -5.84
CA GLU A 415 -1.51 15.95 -5.86
C GLU A 415 -2.27 16.73 -4.77
N THR A 416 -1.54 17.47 -3.95
CA THR A 416 -2.12 18.27 -2.85
C THR A 416 -1.69 19.74 -2.88
N ALA A 417 -0.61 20.07 -3.57
CA ALA A 417 0.01 21.39 -3.52
C ALA A 417 -0.92 22.50 -4.04
N SER A 418 -1.78 22.18 -5.01
CA SER A 418 -2.64 23.17 -5.67
C SER A 418 -3.87 23.56 -4.84
N TRP A 419 -4.27 22.74 -3.85
CA TRP A 419 -5.53 22.95 -3.10
C TRP A 419 -5.39 22.88 -1.57
N LYS A 420 -4.26 22.39 -1.05
CA LYS A 420 -4.08 22.21 0.40
C LYS A 420 -4.20 23.49 1.23
N SER A 421 -4.17 24.67 0.60
CA SER A 421 -4.36 25.95 1.28
C SER A 421 -5.82 26.19 1.68
N GLU A 422 -6.78 25.62 1.00
CA GLU A 422 -8.21 25.90 1.12
C GLU A 422 -8.84 25.39 2.42
N PRO A 423 -8.77 24.10 2.78
CA PRO A 423 -9.35 23.61 4.03
C PRO A 423 -8.51 24.02 5.25
N ASP A 424 -9.12 24.07 6.44
CA ASP A 424 -8.42 24.32 7.70
C ASP A 424 -7.56 23.12 8.14
N ALA A 425 -8.04 21.90 7.92
CA ALA A 425 -7.27 20.70 8.23
C ALA A 425 -7.38 19.64 7.12
N ILE A 426 -6.35 18.79 7.04
CA ILE A 426 -6.29 17.67 6.11
C ILE A 426 -5.84 16.43 6.90
N LEU A 427 -6.69 15.41 6.93
CA LEU A 427 -6.41 14.11 7.53
C LEU A 427 -6.26 13.06 6.42
N LEU A 428 -5.10 12.45 6.31
CA LEU A 428 -4.85 11.32 5.45
C LEU A 428 -5.24 10.03 6.19
N ALA A 429 -6.39 9.48 5.84
CA ALA A 429 -6.94 8.28 6.45
C ALA A 429 -6.43 7.01 5.78
N TRP A 430 -5.81 7.09 4.60
CA TRP A 430 -5.47 5.97 3.75
C TRP A 430 -6.70 5.08 3.48
N GLN A 431 -6.52 3.77 3.33
CA GLN A 431 -7.57 2.76 3.30
C GLN A 431 -7.46 1.94 4.59
N ALA A 432 -8.37 2.22 5.50
CA ALA A 432 -8.24 1.86 6.92
C ALA A 432 -8.89 0.52 7.30
N GLY A 433 -9.35 -0.26 6.30
CA GLY A 433 -10.08 -1.50 6.55
C GLY A 433 -11.52 -1.26 7.02
N GLN A 434 -12.14 -2.32 7.55
CA GLN A 434 -13.57 -2.33 7.91
C GLN A 434 -13.97 -1.29 8.98
N GLU A 435 -13.06 -0.88 9.86
CA GLU A 435 -13.31 0.09 10.94
C GLU A 435 -12.99 1.55 10.53
N GLY A 436 -12.82 1.84 9.24
CA GLY A 436 -12.31 3.10 8.73
C GLY A 436 -13.02 4.33 9.27
N GLY A 437 -14.35 4.41 9.17
CA GLY A 437 -15.12 5.55 9.66
C GLY A 437 -15.02 5.76 11.17
N ASN A 438 -15.09 4.69 11.97
CA ASN A 438 -14.90 4.75 13.41
C ASN A 438 -13.50 5.27 13.77
N THR A 439 -12.48 4.81 13.04
CA THR A 439 -11.09 5.23 13.24
C THR A 439 -10.90 6.72 12.94
N VAL A 440 -11.46 7.20 11.83
CA VAL A 440 -11.44 8.63 11.49
C VAL A 440 -12.13 9.45 12.59
N ALA A 441 -13.31 9.01 13.06
CA ALA A 441 -14.04 9.69 14.14
C ALA A 441 -13.24 9.75 15.45
N ASP A 442 -12.48 8.70 15.79
CA ASP A 442 -11.60 8.68 16.97
C ASP A 442 -10.49 9.75 16.89
N ILE A 443 -9.92 9.96 15.70
CA ILE A 443 -8.93 11.04 15.46
C ILE A 443 -9.63 12.40 15.53
N LEU A 444 -10.70 12.61 14.76
CA LEU A 444 -11.37 13.90 14.67
C LEU A 444 -11.87 14.40 16.04
N SER A 445 -12.40 13.49 16.86
CA SER A 445 -12.89 13.82 18.23
C SER A 445 -11.77 14.07 19.25
N GLY A 446 -10.52 13.76 18.93
CA GLY A 446 -9.39 13.83 19.86
C GLY A 446 -9.32 12.68 20.85
N LYS A 447 -10.14 11.63 20.69
CA LYS A 447 -10.04 10.38 21.46
C LYS A 447 -8.70 9.70 21.22
N VAL A 448 -8.17 9.80 20.00
CA VAL A 448 -6.83 9.40 19.62
C VAL A 448 -6.07 10.63 19.07
N ASN A 449 -4.87 10.85 19.58
CA ASN A 449 -3.98 11.86 19.05
C ASN A 449 -3.22 11.28 17.83
N PRO A 450 -3.30 11.91 16.64
CA PRO A 450 -2.62 11.41 15.46
C PRO A 450 -1.11 11.36 15.66
N SER A 451 -0.49 10.26 15.24
CA SER A 451 0.96 10.03 15.35
C SER A 451 1.59 9.48 14.08
N GLY A 452 0.79 9.16 13.08
CA GLY A 452 1.27 8.64 11.80
C GLY A 452 2.22 9.61 11.09
N LYS A 453 3.21 9.04 10.40
CA LYS A 453 4.19 9.76 9.59
C LYS A 453 4.19 9.19 8.18
N LEU A 454 4.34 10.05 7.17
CA LEU A 454 4.34 9.64 5.77
C LEU A 454 5.46 8.63 5.46
N PRO A 455 5.15 7.46 4.90
CA PRO A 455 6.14 6.49 4.46
C PRO A 455 6.61 6.73 3.02
N MET A 456 6.15 7.82 2.38
CA MET A 456 6.58 8.30 1.09
C MET A 456 6.36 9.81 0.96
N THR A 457 7.06 10.39 0.02
CA THR A 457 6.99 11.81 -0.33
C THR A 457 5.72 12.13 -1.12
N PHE A 458 5.05 13.24 -0.80
CA PHE A 458 4.00 13.84 -1.62
C PHE A 458 4.63 14.94 -2.49
N PRO A 459 4.80 14.75 -3.79
CA PRO A 459 5.42 15.75 -4.66
C PRO A 459 4.48 16.94 -4.89
N VAL A 460 5.03 18.06 -5.33
CA VAL A 460 4.23 19.21 -5.79
C VAL A 460 3.48 18.87 -7.09
N SER A 461 4.11 18.09 -7.96
CA SER A 461 3.54 17.64 -9.23
C SER A 461 4.14 16.29 -9.60
N ILE A 462 3.41 15.50 -10.37
CA ILE A 462 3.92 14.23 -10.90
C ILE A 462 5.18 14.44 -11.75
N ALA A 463 5.31 15.57 -12.43
CA ALA A 463 6.49 15.92 -13.22
C ALA A 463 7.77 16.09 -12.37
N ASN A 464 7.64 16.31 -11.06
CA ASN A 464 8.76 16.40 -10.15
C ASN A 464 9.30 15.04 -9.67
N VAL A 465 8.60 13.94 -9.98
CA VAL A 465 9.03 12.61 -9.58
C VAL A 465 10.05 12.06 -10.58
N ALA A 466 11.21 11.64 -10.11
CA ALA A 466 12.31 11.19 -10.98
C ALA A 466 11.92 10.07 -11.95
N SER A 467 11.08 9.14 -11.51
CA SER A 467 10.63 8.00 -12.30
C SER A 467 9.59 8.33 -13.38
N THR A 468 8.96 9.50 -13.36
CA THR A 468 7.80 9.81 -14.24
C THR A 468 8.14 9.69 -15.73
N LYS A 469 9.29 10.18 -16.17
CA LYS A 469 9.71 10.11 -17.58
C LYS A 469 9.94 8.68 -18.10
N ASN A 470 10.10 7.74 -17.19
CA ASN A 470 10.34 6.31 -17.44
C ASN A 470 9.26 5.44 -16.79
N PHE A 471 8.06 5.95 -16.60
CA PHE A 471 6.88 5.19 -16.15
C PHE A 471 5.89 5.05 -17.31
N PRO A 472 5.19 3.90 -17.44
CA PRO A 472 4.26 3.71 -18.55
C PRO A 472 3.10 4.70 -18.50
N ASP A 473 2.70 5.17 -19.68
CA ASP A 473 1.40 5.81 -19.85
C ASP A 473 0.37 4.74 -20.20
N ALA A 474 -0.48 4.42 -19.22
CA ALA A 474 -1.50 3.38 -19.35
C ALA A 474 -2.66 3.75 -20.28
N SER A 475 -2.70 4.97 -20.86
CA SER A 475 -3.82 5.46 -21.67
C SER A 475 -4.02 4.73 -23.00
N GLY A 476 -3.06 3.91 -23.43
CA GLY A 476 -3.06 3.23 -24.73
C GLY A 476 -3.12 1.71 -24.71
N ILE A 477 -3.33 1.07 -23.54
CA ILE A 477 -3.33 -0.40 -23.42
C ILE A 477 -4.75 -0.94 -23.31
N ASP A 478 -5.12 -1.84 -24.24
CA ASP A 478 -6.40 -2.53 -24.22
C ASP A 478 -6.40 -3.59 -23.09
N LEU A 479 -7.49 -3.66 -22.33
CA LEU A 479 -7.74 -4.69 -21.32
C LEU A 479 -7.57 -6.12 -21.87
N LYS A 480 -7.89 -6.34 -23.15
CA LYS A 480 -7.67 -7.63 -23.82
C LYS A 480 -6.18 -7.95 -23.99
N GLU A 481 -5.34 -6.96 -24.27
CA GLU A 481 -3.88 -7.13 -24.36
C GLU A 481 -3.29 -7.50 -22.99
N MET A 482 -3.77 -6.87 -21.93
CA MET A 482 -3.40 -7.21 -20.54
C MET A 482 -3.79 -8.64 -20.15
N LEU A 483 -5.03 -9.03 -20.43
CA LEU A 483 -5.54 -10.38 -20.13
C LEU A 483 -4.84 -11.45 -20.97
N ALA A 484 -4.56 -11.18 -22.24
CA ALA A 484 -3.80 -12.09 -23.09
C ALA A 484 -2.37 -12.30 -22.58
N GLY A 485 -1.72 -11.24 -22.09
CA GLY A 485 -0.41 -11.31 -21.44
C GLY A 485 -0.43 -12.18 -20.19
N PHE A 486 -1.45 -12.05 -19.36
CA PHE A 486 -1.66 -12.85 -18.15
C PHE A 486 -1.90 -14.34 -18.47
N MET A 487 -2.63 -14.64 -19.54
CA MET A 487 -2.89 -16.01 -20.00
C MET A 487 -1.73 -16.64 -20.79
N GLY A 488 -0.60 -15.94 -20.92
CA GLY A 488 0.58 -16.44 -21.64
C GLY A 488 0.56 -16.25 -23.16
N GLY A 489 -0.44 -15.52 -23.70
CA GLY A 489 -0.69 -15.32 -25.14
C GLY A 489 -0.60 -13.87 -25.61
N GLY A 490 0.19 -13.02 -24.98
CA GLY A 490 0.36 -11.62 -25.39
C GLY A 490 1.05 -11.48 -26.77
N PRO A 491 0.89 -10.33 -27.45
CA PRO A 491 1.56 -10.06 -28.71
C PRO A 491 3.07 -10.11 -28.59
N GLU A 492 3.77 -10.44 -29.68
CA GLU A 492 5.24 -10.34 -29.74
C GLU A 492 5.68 -8.92 -29.35
N HIS A 493 6.66 -8.84 -28.48
CA HIS A 493 7.15 -7.57 -27.94
C HIS A 493 7.69 -6.68 -29.05
N THR A 494 7.20 -5.45 -29.09
CA THR A 494 7.54 -4.44 -30.12
C THR A 494 8.64 -3.48 -29.66
N ASP A 495 9.35 -3.78 -28.57
CA ASP A 495 10.41 -2.94 -27.98
C ASP A 495 9.93 -1.51 -27.63
N ARG A 496 8.69 -1.39 -27.14
CA ARG A 496 8.07 -0.12 -26.74
C ARG A 496 8.63 0.34 -25.39
N LYS A 497 9.30 1.53 -25.42
CA LYS A 497 9.81 2.14 -24.18
C LYS A 497 8.69 2.34 -23.16
N ASN A 498 8.99 2.09 -21.88
CA ASN A 498 8.10 2.17 -20.72
C ASN A 498 6.94 1.16 -20.72
N ILE A 499 6.82 0.33 -21.74
CA ILE A 499 5.83 -0.76 -21.83
C ILE A 499 6.56 -2.11 -21.82
N ASP A 500 7.35 -2.39 -22.87
CA ASP A 500 8.09 -3.64 -23.01
C ASP A 500 9.41 -3.63 -22.23
N TYR A 501 9.96 -2.44 -21.99
CA TYR A 501 11.06 -2.22 -21.06
C TYR A 501 10.97 -0.87 -20.38
N THR A 502 11.46 -0.78 -19.14
CA THR A 502 11.50 0.46 -18.35
C THR A 502 12.91 0.68 -17.82
N ASN A 503 13.51 1.83 -18.19
CA ASN A 503 14.81 2.22 -17.66
C ASN A 503 14.66 2.90 -16.29
N TYR A 504 15.33 2.39 -15.27
CA TYR A 504 15.35 2.98 -13.93
C TYR A 504 16.54 3.95 -13.82
N GLU A 505 16.48 5.04 -14.63
CA GLU A 505 17.55 6.01 -14.78
C GLU A 505 17.87 6.79 -13.50
N GLU A 506 16.89 6.88 -12.59
CA GLU A 506 17.04 7.51 -11.30
C GLU A 506 18.01 6.75 -10.36
N GLY A 507 18.32 5.50 -10.67
CA GLY A 507 19.22 4.68 -9.88
C GLY A 507 18.77 4.54 -8.42
N ILE A 508 19.63 4.96 -7.47
CA ILE A 508 19.29 4.93 -6.04
C ILE A 508 18.45 6.12 -5.58
N TYR A 509 18.21 7.11 -6.44
CA TYR A 509 17.49 8.33 -6.11
C TYR A 509 15.98 8.15 -6.27
N VAL A 510 15.39 7.32 -5.41
CA VAL A 510 13.95 7.06 -5.33
C VAL A 510 13.38 7.79 -4.11
N GLY A 511 12.20 8.41 -4.28
CA GLY A 511 11.51 9.09 -3.20
C GLY A 511 12.33 10.23 -2.59
N TYR A 512 12.34 10.35 -1.25
CA TYR A 512 13.03 11.42 -0.54
C TYR A 512 14.53 11.50 -0.87
N ARG A 513 15.18 10.38 -1.24
CA ARG A 513 16.59 10.39 -1.68
C ARG A 513 16.80 11.29 -2.90
N TYR A 514 15.82 11.32 -3.79
CA TYR A 514 15.85 12.23 -4.94
C TYR A 514 15.54 13.67 -4.52
N PHE A 515 14.41 13.88 -3.83
CA PHE A 515 13.93 15.22 -3.51
C PHE A 515 14.92 15.99 -2.63
N ASP A 516 15.47 15.35 -1.61
CA ASP A 516 16.44 15.98 -0.69
C ASP A 516 17.81 16.20 -1.37
N THR A 517 18.30 15.22 -2.13
CA THR A 517 19.62 15.34 -2.77
C THR A 517 19.66 16.46 -3.81
N PHE A 518 18.58 16.60 -4.58
CA PHE A 518 18.53 17.59 -5.67
C PHE A 518 17.76 18.87 -5.30
N GLY A 519 17.33 19.01 -4.05
CA GLY A 519 16.61 20.21 -3.56
C GLY A 519 15.27 20.44 -4.27
N VAL A 520 14.58 19.36 -4.69
CA VAL A 520 13.29 19.46 -5.40
C VAL A 520 12.18 19.71 -4.39
N PRO A 521 11.36 20.76 -4.57
CA PRO A 521 10.28 21.08 -3.63
C PRO A 521 9.22 19.97 -3.58
N VAL A 522 8.68 19.74 -2.38
CA VAL A 522 7.62 18.75 -2.14
C VAL A 522 6.41 19.38 -1.47
N SER A 523 5.24 18.78 -1.64
CA SER A 523 4.04 19.21 -0.91
C SER A 523 4.12 18.79 0.56
N TYR A 524 4.52 17.53 0.80
CA TYR A 524 4.83 17.01 2.14
C TYR A 524 6.02 16.05 2.02
N PRO A 525 7.06 16.19 2.87
CA PRO A 525 8.22 15.31 2.83
C PRO A 525 7.94 13.93 3.43
N PHE A 526 8.76 12.96 3.09
CA PHE A 526 8.86 11.68 3.79
C PHE A 526 9.01 11.91 5.31
N GLY A 527 8.36 11.09 6.11
CA GLY A 527 8.39 11.20 7.57
C GLY A 527 7.56 12.34 8.15
N TYR A 528 6.82 13.10 7.33
CA TYR A 528 5.97 14.19 7.81
C TYR A 528 4.67 13.68 8.45
N GLY A 529 4.22 14.38 9.48
CA GLY A 529 2.93 14.19 10.13
C GLY A 529 2.83 15.07 11.38
N GLN A 530 1.67 15.75 11.56
CA GLN A 530 1.38 16.58 12.70
C GLN A 530 0.72 15.77 13.83
N SER A 531 0.69 16.36 15.02
CA SER A 531 0.05 15.83 16.22
C SER A 531 -0.77 16.95 16.89
N TYR A 532 -1.68 16.59 17.79
CA TYR A 532 -2.38 17.54 18.67
C TYR A 532 -1.50 18.05 19.83
N THR A 533 -0.28 17.56 19.90
CA THR A 533 0.75 18.03 20.83
C THR A 533 2.01 18.42 20.08
N THR A 534 2.98 18.98 20.78
CA THR A 534 4.28 19.38 20.21
C THR A 534 5.42 18.73 20.95
N PHE A 535 6.46 18.36 20.21
CA PHE A 535 7.66 17.74 20.75
C PHE A 535 8.88 18.64 20.52
N ASN A 536 9.69 18.81 21.55
CA ASN A 536 10.95 19.50 21.48
C ASN A 536 12.12 18.53 21.52
N TYR A 537 13.05 18.67 20.60
CA TYR A 537 14.28 17.89 20.50
C TYR A 537 15.44 18.71 21.07
N SER A 538 16.15 18.16 22.03
CA SER A 538 17.27 18.83 22.69
C SER A 538 18.39 17.86 23.06
N SER A 539 19.54 18.39 23.46
CA SER A 539 20.67 17.63 23.97
C SER A 539 21.15 16.54 23.00
N LEU A 540 21.18 16.83 21.68
CA LEU A 540 21.74 15.93 20.71
C LEU A 540 23.21 15.65 21.02
N LYS A 541 23.57 14.37 21.15
CA LYS A 541 24.94 13.91 21.36
C LYS A 541 25.27 12.82 20.37
N VAL A 542 26.42 12.90 19.78
CA VAL A 542 26.99 11.88 18.88
C VAL A 542 28.28 11.39 19.52
N PHE A 543 28.37 10.10 19.75
CA PHE A 543 29.57 9.43 20.22
C PHE A 543 30.09 8.55 19.11
N MET A 544 31.37 8.67 18.83
CA MET A 544 32.07 7.85 17.84
C MET A 544 32.79 6.74 18.61
N GLY A 545 32.40 5.50 18.39
CA GLY A 545 33.16 4.30 18.76
C GLY A 545 34.14 3.92 17.66
N ASP A 546 34.89 2.85 17.87
CA ASP A 546 35.88 2.36 16.89
C ASP A 546 35.20 1.78 15.63
N THR A 547 34.02 1.21 15.78
CA THR A 547 33.28 0.53 14.69
C THR A 547 31.84 1.00 14.55
N ASP A 548 31.34 1.86 15.45
CA ASP A 548 29.94 2.29 15.51
C ASP A 548 29.78 3.75 15.93
N TYR A 549 28.57 4.26 15.75
CA TYR A 549 28.16 5.57 16.25
C TYR A 549 26.97 5.40 17.19
N SER A 550 27.03 6.04 18.35
CA SER A 550 25.89 6.16 19.26
C SER A 550 25.33 7.58 19.20
N ILE A 551 24.04 7.70 18.95
CA ILE A 551 23.34 8.99 18.90
C ILE A 551 22.25 9.00 19.95
N SER A 552 22.23 10.06 20.74
CA SER A 552 21.19 10.27 21.74
C SER A 552 20.63 11.68 21.70
N CYS A 553 19.33 11.83 21.96
CA CYS A 553 18.68 13.11 22.15
C CYS A 553 17.61 13.01 23.22
N THR A 554 17.22 14.17 23.77
CA THR A 554 16.09 14.27 24.69
C THR A 554 14.88 14.75 23.91
N ILE A 555 13.74 14.05 24.04
CA ILE A 555 12.46 14.45 23.47
C ILE A 555 11.53 14.81 24.61
N THR A 556 10.97 16.02 24.56
CA THR A 556 10.04 16.53 25.55
C THR A 556 8.71 16.84 24.88
N ASN A 557 7.62 16.29 25.42
CA ASN A 557 6.28 16.69 25.03
C ASN A 557 5.93 18.01 25.73
N ASN A 558 5.82 19.10 24.96
CA ASN A 558 5.53 20.45 25.47
C ASN A 558 4.05 20.85 25.27
N GLY A 559 3.26 19.99 24.65
CA GLY A 559 1.85 20.29 24.37
C GLY A 559 0.89 19.79 25.43
N PRO A 560 -0.41 19.98 25.23
CA PRO A 560 -1.43 19.75 26.25
C PRO A 560 -1.88 18.29 26.39
N VAL A 561 -1.53 17.41 25.45
CA VAL A 561 -2.00 16.02 25.42
C VAL A 561 -0.85 15.04 25.26
N ALA A 562 -1.04 13.81 25.73
CA ALA A 562 -0.11 12.71 25.47
C ALA A 562 -0.03 12.41 23.97
N GLY A 563 1.14 12.03 23.48
CA GLY A 563 1.35 11.70 22.07
C GLY A 563 2.54 10.79 21.86
N LYS A 564 2.63 10.25 20.65
CA LYS A 564 3.75 9.46 20.17
C LYS A 564 4.53 10.26 19.13
N GLU A 565 5.84 10.09 19.08
CA GLU A 565 6.71 10.75 18.10
C GLU A 565 7.66 9.73 17.49
N VAL A 566 7.94 9.89 16.20
CA VAL A 566 8.89 9.07 15.46
C VAL A 566 10.20 9.84 15.31
N VAL A 567 11.24 9.37 15.96
CA VAL A 567 12.59 9.92 15.81
C VAL A 567 13.23 9.34 14.56
N GLN A 568 13.50 10.20 13.60
CA GLN A 568 14.07 9.83 12.31
C GLN A 568 15.53 10.26 12.27
N LEU A 569 16.42 9.30 12.03
CA LEU A 569 17.85 9.54 11.87
C LEU A 569 18.24 9.28 10.41
N TYR A 570 18.79 10.30 9.76
CA TYR A 570 19.29 10.21 8.39
C TYR A 570 20.80 10.27 8.39
N ILE A 571 21.43 9.40 7.60
CA ILE A 571 22.89 9.33 7.43
C ILE A 571 23.19 9.54 5.95
N SER A 572 24.07 10.50 5.66
CA SER A 572 24.62 10.71 4.31
C SER A 572 26.04 10.21 4.27
N ALA A 573 26.35 9.31 3.35
CA ALA A 573 27.73 8.93 3.08
C ALA A 573 28.47 10.09 2.42
N PRO A 574 29.77 10.30 2.69
CA PRO A 574 30.60 11.19 1.89
C PRO A 574 30.55 10.72 0.43
N GLY A 575 30.38 11.65 -0.53
CA GLY A 575 30.21 11.37 -1.96
C GLY A 575 31.42 10.72 -2.62
#